data_c99cef735ddf0a973d71f8c1d8edd0b8
#
_entry.id   c99cef735ddf0a973d71f8c1d8edd0b8
#
_cell.length_a   1.000
_cell.length_b   1.000
_cell.length_c   1.000
_cell.angle_alpha   90.00
_cell.angle_beta   90.00
_cell.angle_gamma   90.00
#
_symmetry.space_group_name_H-M   'P 1'
#
loop_
_entity.id
_entity.type
_entity.pdbx_description
1 polymer ?
#
loop_
_entity_poly.entity_id
_entity_poly.type
_entity_poly.pdbx_seq_one_letter_code
_entity_poly.pdbx_strand_id
1 'polypeptide(L)'
;RNIVLLMNDYSIVHLATHAAFVSGAPEDSFIMFGNGDRATLRDIKSWSLPNVDLIVLSACQTAVGGKMGNGEEILGFGYQMQRTGARAAIASLWFVDDGGTQVLMDAFYAALKQSNITKAEALRQAQIALIAKQQSTNSNGSPPVNNRLSHPFYWAPFILIGNGL
;
A
#
# COMPACT_ATOMS: atom_id res chain seq x y z
N ARG A 1 7.65 -23.48 -4.13
CA ARG A 1 6.46 -23.14 -4.94
C ARG A 1 6.63 -21.74 -5.47
N ASN A 2 6.41 -21.54 -6.75
CA ASN A 2 6.53 -20.19 -7.33
C ASN A 2 5.45 -19.28 -6.73
N ILE A 3 5.85 -18.23 -6.00
CA ILE A 3 4.95 -17.34 -5.27
C ILE A 3 3.96 -16.64 -6.21
N VAL A 4 4.38 -16.34 -7.44
CA VAL A 4 3.52 -15.68 -8.45
C VAL A 4 2.31 -16.55 -8.81
N LEU A 5 2.52 -17.88 -8.92
CA LEU A 5 1.43 -18.80 -9.18
C LEU A 5 0.43 -18.84 -8.01
N LEU A 6 0.93 -18.77 -6.77
CA LEU A 6 0.07 -18.70 -5.59
C LEU A 6 -0.75 -17.41 -5.51
N MET A 7 -0.19 -16.30 -5.95
CA MET A 7 -0.90 -15.01 -5.96
C MET A 7 -2.15 -15.07 -6.85
N ASN A 8 -2.12 -15.81 -7.96
CA ASN A 8 -3.25 -15.96 -8.87
C ASN A 8 -4.42 -16.79 -8.32
N ASP A 9 -4.24 -17.46 -7.20
CA ASP A 9 -5.33 -18.16 -6.50
C ASP A 9 -6.21 -17.20 -5.68
N TYR A 10 -5.85 -15.90 -5.62
CA TYR A 10 -6.50 -14.89 -4.79
C TYR A 10 -6.88 -13.65 -5.60
N SER A 11 -8.02 -13.03 -5.26
CA SER A 11 -8.44 -11.75 -5.83
C SER A 11 -7.71 -10.56 -5.18
N ILE A 12 -7.28 -10.69 -3.93
CA ILE A 12 -6.53 -9.66 -3.21
C ILE A 12 -5.22 -10.26 -2.71
N VAL A 13 -4.13 -9.60 -3.03
CA VAL A 13 -2.78 -9.94 -2.56
C VAL A 13 -2.22 -8.79 -1.75
N HIS A 14 -1.91 -9.01 -0.48
CA HIS A 14 -1.29 -8.01 0.39
C HIS A 14 0.18 -8.39 0.65
N LEU A 15 1.07 -7.56 0.17
CA LEU A 15 2.52 -7.67 0.38
C LEU A 15 2.94 -6.75 1.54
N ALA A 16 2.77 -7.24 2.76
CA ALA A 16 3.26 -6.59 3.98
C ALA A 16 4.73 -6.98 4.18
N THR A 17 5.64 -6.26 3.54
CA THR A 17 7.05 -6.65 3.50
C THR A 17 7.96 -5.43 3.34
N HIS A 18 9.23 -5.66 3.03
CA HIS A 18 10.17 -4.59 2.73
C HIS A 18 10.26 -4.37 1.22
N ALA A 19 10.28 -3.11 0.82
CA ALA A 19 10.63 -2.70 -0.54
C ALA A 19 11.74 -1.67 -0.49
N ALA A 20 12.61 -1.67 -1.48
CA ALA A 20 13.63 -0.66 -1.64
C ALA A 20 13.50 -0.03 -3.02
N PHE A 21 13.51 1.29 -3.06
CA PHE A 21 13.47 2.08 -4.28
C PHE A 21 14.88 2.62 -4.58
N VAL A 22 15.36 2.34 -5.78
CA VAL A 22 16.70 2.72 -6.22
C VAL A 22 16.59 3.96 -7.09
N SER A 23 16.95 5.12 -6.54
CA SER A 23 16.93 6.39 -7.28
C SER A 23 17.94 6.35 -8.43
N GLY A 24 17.49 6.72 -9.62
CA GLY A 24 18.31 6.68 -10.85
C GLY A 24 18.41 5.32 -11.54
N ALA A 25 17.93 4.25 -10.90
CA ALA A 25 17.81 2.92 -11.49
C ALA A 25 16.49 2.24 -11.03
N PRO A 26 15.32 2.73 -11.48
CA PRO A 26 14.02 2.23 -11.02
C PRO A 26 13.84 0.72 -11.21
N GLU A 27 14.43 0.16 -12.26
CA GLU A 27 14.37 -1.27 -12.58
C GLU A 27 15.02 -2.17 -11.52
N ASP A 28 15.95 -1.63 -10.75
CA ASP A 28 16.65 -2.33 -9.67
C ASP A 28 15.94 -2.18 -8.31
N SER A 29 14.87 -1.38 -8.26
CA SER A 29 13.96 -1.35 -7.11
C SER A 29 13.33 -2.72 -6.92
N PHE A 30 13.15 -3.16 -5.67
CA PHE A 30 12.74 -4.53 -5.39
C PHE A 30 11.79 -4.65 -4.20
N ILE A 31 11.05 -5.74 -4.18
CA ILE A 31 10.34 -6.26 -3.00
C ILE A 31 11.17 -7.41 -2.41
N MET A 32 11.26 -7.49 -1.09
CA MET A 32 11.89 -8.60 -0.38
C MET A 32 10.82 -9.52 0.19
N PHE A 33 10.94 -10.82 -0.04
CA PHE A 33 10.08 -11.83 0.55
C PHE A 33 10.63 -12.34 1.89
N GLY A 34 9.77 -12.98 2.69
CA GLY A 34 10.12 -13.44 4.04
C GLY A 34 11.26 -14.45 4.10
N ASN A 35 11.59 -15.12 3.00
CA ASN A 35 12.75 -16.02 2.87
C ASN A 35 14.04 -15.30 2.48
N GLY A 36 14.00 -13.97 2.30
CA GLY A 36 15.13 -13.15 1.87
C GLY A 36 15.28 -12.99 0.36
N ASP A 37 14.48 -13.70 -0.45
CA ASP A 37 14.47 -13.52 -1.89
C ASP A 37 13.99 -12.12 -2.26
N ARG A 38 14.49 -11.61 -3.38
CA ARG A 38 14.12 -10.30 -3.91
C ARG A 38 13.50 -10.45 -5.28
N ALA A 39 12.42 -9.70 -5.52
CA ALA A 39 11.88 -9.50 -6.85
C ALA A 39 12.08 -8.04 -7.26
N THR A 40 12.91 -7.81 -8.26
CA THR A 40 13.12 -6.48 -8.84
C THR A 40 11.94 -6.08 -9.73
N LEU A 41 11.82 -4.78 -10.05
CA LEU A 41 10.84 -4.34 -11.06
C LEU A 41 11.04 -5.04 -12.41
N ARG A 42 12.28 -5.41 -12.73
CA ARG A 42 12.62 -6.19 -13.93
C ARG A 42 12.02 -7.58 -13.88
N ASP A 43 12.10 -8.25 -12.71
CA ASP A 43 11.49 -9.57 -12.51
C ASP A 43 9.97 -9.50 -12.56
N ILE A 44 9.38 -8.48 -11.95
CA ILE A 44 7.95 -8.24 -11.91
C ILE A 44 7.35 -8.05 -13.31
N LYS A 45 8.10 -7.50 -14.26
CA LYS A 45 7.65 -7.40 -15.67
C LYS A 45 7.28 -8.75 -16.29
N SER A 46 7.86 -9.84 -15.81
CA SER A 46 7.57 -11.20 -16.27
C SER A 46 6.39 -11.87 -15.58
N TRP A 47 5.82 -11.25 -14.54
CA TRP A 47 4.70 -11.82 -13.80
C TRP A 47 3.41 -11.76 -14.62
N SER A 48 2.52 -12.72 -14.36
CA SER A 48 1.17 -12.76 -14.92
C SER A 48 0.16 -12.97 -13.80
N LEU A 49 -0.65 -11.94 -13.51
CA LEU A 49 -1.58 -11.86 -12.39
C LEU A 49 -3.00 -11.49 -12.83
N PRO A 50 -3.58 -12.17 -13.85
CA PRO A 50 -4.87 -11.79 -14.42
C PRO A 50 -6.06 -11.97 -13.46
N ASN A 51 -5.92 -12.80 -12.43
CA ASN A 51 -6.97 -13.08 -11.46
C ASN A 51 -6.93 -12.14 -10.24
N VAL A 52 -5.90 -11.30 -10.13
CA VAL A 52 -5.73 -10.39 -8.99
C VAL A 52 -6.46 -9.07 -9.25
N ASP A 53 -7.46 -8.79 -8.46
CA ASP A 53 -8.22 -7.53 -8.51
C ASP A 53 -7.49 -6.39 -7.81
N LEU A 54 -6.73 -6.71 -6.74
CA LEU A 54 -6.03 -5.71 -5.96
C LEU A 54 -4.71 -6.26 -5.40
N ILE A 55 -3.63 -5.53 -5.64
CA ILE A 55 -2.37 -5.71 -4.93
C ILE A 55 -2.20 -4.57 -3.93
N VAL A 56 -2.00 -4.88 -2.66
CA VAL A 56 -1.67 -3.90 -1.62
C VAL A 56 -0.20 -4.06 -1.27
N LEU A 57 0.58 -3.02 -1.47
CA LEU A 57 1.98 -2.94 -1.08
C LEU A 57 2.12 -2.01 0.12
N SER A 58 2.10 -2.56 1.32
CA SER A 58 2.42 -1.86 2.55
C SER A 58 3.89 -2.10 2.90
N ALA A 59 4.77 -1.56 2.07
CA ALA A 59 6.20 -1.71 2.23
C ALA A 59 6.81 -0.39 2.71
N CYS A 60 7.67 -0.48 3.70
CA CYS A 60 8.48 0.64 4.14
C CYS A 60 9.46 1.01 3.02
N GLN A 61 9.40 2.26 2.56
CA GLN A 61 10.38 2.78 1.63
C GLN A 61 11.74 2.91 2.34
N THR A 62 12.61 1.97 2.13
CA THR A 62 14.04 2.16 2.41
C THR A 62 14.69 2.71 1.15
N ALA A 63 14.92 4.03 1.12
CA ALA A 63 15.70 4.64 0.04
C ALA A 63 17.14 4.09 0.11
N VAL A 64 17.49 3.26 -0.84
CA VAL A 64 18.90 2.82 -1.01
C VAL A 64 19.66 3.99 -1.59
N GLY A 65 20.62 4.53 -0.83
CA GLY A 65 21.42 5.67 -1.26
C GLY A 65 21.11 7.01 -0.58
N GLY A 66 20.25 7.03 0.46
CA GLY A 66 20.04 8.21 1.33
C GLY A 66 19.28 9.38 0.70
N LYS A 67 18.80 9.26 -0.51
CA LYS A 67 17.89 10.24 -1.14
C LYS A 67 16.47 9.67 -1.13
N MET A 68 15.55 10.38 -0.52
CA MET A 68 14.13 10.09 -0.68
C MET A 68 13.79 10.24 -2.17
N GLY A 69 13.20 9.19 -2.77
CA GLY A 69 12.62 9.29 -4.10
C GLY A 69 11.51 10.36 -4.11
N ASN A 70 11.22 10.91 -5.27
CA ASN A 70 10.16 11.91 -5.45
C ASN A 70 8.76 11.29 -5.60
N GLY A 71 8.62 9.97 -5.35
CA GLY A 71 7.37 9.22 -5.50
C GLY A 71 7.16 8.63 -6.90
N GLU A 72 7.96 8.98 -7.88
CA GLU A 72 7.85 8.44 -9.25
C GLU A 72 8.10 6.95 -9.29
N GLU A 73 9.03 6.46 -8.46
CA GLU A 73 9.36 5.04 -8.37
C GLU A 73 8.15 4.21 -7.87
N ILE A 74 7.34 4.78 -6.98
CA ILE A 74 6.16 4.12 -6.43
C ILE A 74 5.03 4.09 -7.45
N LEU A 75 4.84 5.18 -8.20
CA LEU A 75 3.94 5.20 -9.34
C LEU A 75 4.38 4.19 -10.38
N GLY A 76 5.68 4.10 -10.65
CA GLY A 76 6.29 3.10 -11.53
C GLY A 76 6.00 1.67 -11.05
N PHE A 77 6.06 1.42 -9.74
CA PHE A 77 5.76 0.13 -9.16
C PHE A 77 4.28 -0.25 -9.34
N GLY A 78 3.35 0.66 -9.03
CA GLY A 78 1.92 0.46 -9.24
C GLY A 78 1.58 0.23 -10.72
N TYR A 79 2.21 0.96 -11.62
CA TYR A 79 2.07 0.76 -13.05
C TYR A 79 2.57 -0.62 -13.50
N GLN A 80 3.71 -1.08 -12.99
CA GLN A 80 4.21 -2.43 -13.31
C GLN A 80 3.26 -3.51 -12.79
N MET A 81 2.69 -3.35 -11.60
CA MET A 81 1.69 -4.29 -11.08
C MET A 81 0.46 -4.38 -12.00
N GLN A 82 -0.03 -3.26 -12.52
CA GLN A 82 -1.11 -3.28 -13.52
C GLN A 82 -0.69 -4.01 -14.81
N ARG A 83 0.54 -3.83 -15.26
CA ARG A 83 1.04 -4.52 -16.46
C ARG A 83 1.13 -6.04 -16.29
N THR A 84 1.23 -6.54 -15.06
CA THR A 84 1.13 -7.99 -14.78
C THR A 84 -0.26 -8.55 -14.97
N GLY A 85 -1.27 -7.71 -15.15
CA GLY A 85 -2.68 -8.08 -15.27
C GLY A 85 -3.51 -7.80 -14.03
N ALA A 86 -2.90 -7.41 -12.91
CA ALA A 86 -3.62 -6.96 -11.72
C ALA A 86 -4.43 -5.70 -12.03
N ARG A 87 -5.69 -5.64 -11.57
CA ARG A 87 -6.60 -4.54 -11.94
C ARG A 87 -6.29 -3.24 -11.22
N ALA A 88 -5.82 -3.32 -9.99
CA ALA A 88 -5.46 -2.17 -9.18
C ALA A 88 -4.29 -2.47 -8.24
N ALA A 89 -3.61 -1.42 -7.79
CA ALA A 89 -2.61 -1.50 -6.75
C ALA A 89 -2.80 -0.37 -5.72
N ILE A 90 -2.61 -0.65 -4.44
CA ILE A 90 -2.44 0.35 -3.39
C ILE A 90 -0.98 0.35 -2.97
N ALA A 91 -0.38 1.52 -2.90
CA ALA A 91 1.00 1.70 -2.47
C ALA A 91 1.14 2.95 -1.58
N SER A 92 2.20 3.01 -0.80
CA SER A 92 2.51 4.13 0.09
C SER A 92 3.63 4.98 -0.51
N LEU A 93 3.40 6.28 -0.68
CA LEU A 93 4.35 7.24 -1.26
C LEU A 93 5.55 7.55 -0.34
N TRP A 94 5.42 7.31 0.96
CA TRP A 94 6.51 7.44 1.93
C TRP A 94 6.33 6.46 3.09
N PHE A 95 7.36 6.36 3.90
CA PHE A 95 7.35 5.50 5.07
C PHE A 95 6.28 5.93 6.09
N VAL A 96 5.44 4.99 6.48
CA VAL A 96 4.55 5.11 7.63
C VAL A 96 4.89 3.98 8.58
N ASP A 97 4.93 4.27 9.87
CA ASP A 97 5.19 3.22 10.86
C ASP A 97 4.12 2.11 10.85
N ASP A 98 4.49 0.93 11.32
CA ASP A 98 3.64 -0.25 11.27
C ASP A 98 2.28 -0.02 11.94
N GLY A 99 2.25 0.73 13.05
CA GLY A 99 1.00 1.02 13.77
C GLY A 99 0.05 1.90 12.97
N GLY A 100 0.55 2.92 12.29
CA GLY A 100 -0.25 3.78 11.42
C GLY A 100 -0.76 3.02 10.19
N THR A 101 0.12 2.24 9.56
CA THR A 101 -0.23 1.39 8.42
C THR A 101 -1.29 0.37 8.79
N GLN A 102 -1.15 -0.33 9.91
CA GLN A 102 -2.12 -1.32 10.38
C GLN A 102 -3.50 -0.71 10.56
N VAL A 103 -3.60 0.42 11.26
CA VAL A 103 -4.91 1.06 11.53
C VAL A 103 -5.61 1.47 10.22
N LEU A 104 -4.87 1.99 9.25
CA LEU A 104 -5.45 2.35 7.95
C LEU A 104 -5.91 1.10 7.19
N MET A 105 -5.09 0.05 7.15
CA MET A 105 -5.41 -1.18 6.42
C MET A 105 -6.58 -1.92 7.07
N ASP A 106 -6.68 -1.97 8.40
CA ASP A 106 -7.82 -2.54 9.11
C ASP A 106 -9.12 -1.81 8.73
N ALA A 107 -9.09 -0.47 8.71
CA ALA A 107 -10.23 0.34 8.29
C ALA A 107 -10.57 0.13 6.80
N PHE A 108 -9.57 0.03 5.94
CA PHE A 108 -9.73 -0.24 4.51
C PHE A 108 -10.42 -1.59 4.26
N TYR A 109 -9.91 -2.66 4.86
CA TYR A 109 -10.50 -3.99 4.68
C TYR A 109 -11.89 -4.11 5.33
N ALA A 110 -12.12 -3.42 6.46
CA ALA A 110 -13.45 -3.36 7.05
C ALA A 110 -14.46 -2.67 6.11
N ALA A 111 -14.05 -1.59 5.47
CA ALA A 111 -14.87 -0.91 4.46
C ALA A 111 -15.09 -1.81 3.23
N LEU A 112 -14.03 -2.44 2.72
CA LEU A 112 -14.08 -3.27 1.51
C LEU A 112 -15.00 -4.49 1.63
N LYS A 113 -15.28 -4.95 2.85
CA LYS A 113 -16.25 -6.03 3.12
C LYS A 113 -17.71 -5.60 2.98
N GLN A 114 -18.00 -4.32 2.91
CA GLN A 114 -19.37 -3.83 2.75
C GLN A 114 -19.87 -4.14 1.33
N SER A 115 -21.16 -4.42 1.21
CA SER A 115 -21.77 -4.67 -0.09
C SER A 115 -21.75 -3.41 -0.98
N ASN A 116 -21.44 -3.57 -2.25
CA ASN A 116 -21.45 -2.52 -3.27
C ASN A 116 -20.46 -1.35 -3.02
N ILE A 117 -19.36 -1.60 -2.33
CA ILE A 117 -18.31 -0.60 -2.16
C ILE A 117 -17.19 -0.81 -3.18
N THR A 118 -16.68 0.28 -3.73
CA THR A 118 -15.52 0.25 -4.61
C THR A 118 -14.21 0.32 -3.81
N LYS A 119 -13.11 -0.13 -4.39
CA LYS A 119 -11.77 -0.03 -3.78
C LYS A 119 -11.40 1.42 -3.46
N ALA A 120 -11.74 2.35 -4.36
CA ALA A 120 -11.51 3.78 -4.16
C ALA A 120 -12.32 4.33 -2.98
N GLU A 121 -13.59 3.95 -2.88
CA GLU A 121 -14.44 4.38 -1.77
C GLU A 121 -14.00 3.76 -0.44
N ALA A 122 -13.60 2.49 -0.44
CA ALA A 122 -13.06 1.83 0.75
C ALA A 122 -11.79 2.53 1.27
N LEU A 123 -10.87 2.91 0.37
CA LEU A 123 -9.68 3.66 0.76
C LEU A 123 -10.03 5.05 1.29
N ARG A 124 -10.96 5.77 0.61
CA ARG A 124 -11.45 7.07 1.08
C ARG A 124 -12.05 6.98 2.48
N GLN A 125 -12.89 5.97 2.75
CA GLN A 125 -13.48 5.77 4.08
C GLN A 125 -12.44 5.49 5.15
N ALA A 126 -11.44 4.66 4.83
CA ALA A 126 -10.32 4.40 5.73
C ALA A 126 -9.55 5.67 6.09
N GLN A 127 -9.22 6.50 5.10
CA GLN A 127 -8.54 7.77 5.30
C GLN A 127 -9.38 8.73 6.15
N ILE A 128 -10.67 8.87 5.87
CA ILE A 128 -11.59 9.71 6.66
C ILE A 128 -11.69 9.19 8.11
N ALA A 129 -11.70 7.88 8.33
CA ALA A 129 -11.74 7.32 9.68
C ALA A 129 -10.51 7.71 10.52
N LEU A 130 -9.32 7.83 9.90
CA LEU A 130 -8.14 8.32 10.58
C LEU A 130 -8.23 9.83 10.86
N ILE A 131 -8.69 10.61 9.88
CA ILE A 131 -8.91 12.07 10.03
C ILE A 131 -9.91 12.35 11.16
N ALA A 132 -11.03 11.63 11.19
CA ALA A 132 -12.10 11.84 12.16
C ALA A 132 -11.68 11.50 13.60
N LYS A 133 -10.66 10.68 13.83
CA LYS A 133 -10.08 10.42 15.17
C LYS A 133 -9.55 11.69 15.84
N GLN A 134 -9.28 12.74 15.08
CA GLN A 134 -8.90 14.07 15.62
C GLN A 134 -10.06 14.75 16.37
N GLN A 135 -11.31 14.46 16.02
CA GLN A 135 -12.50 15.17 16.54
C GLN A 135 -13.09 14.52 17.79
N SER A 136 -12.61 13.35 18.18
CA SER A 136 -13.08 12.66 19.37
C SER A 136 -12.41 13.24 20.61
N THR A 137 -13.06 14.20 21.27
CA THR A 137 -12.68 14.61 22.63
C THR A 137 -13.12 13.54 23.63
N ASN A 138 -12.27 13.22 24.60
CA ASN A 138 -12.71 12.44 25.75
C ASN A 138 -13.84 13.18 26.48
N SER A 139 -14.74 12.44 27.12
CA SER A 139 -15.86 12.99 27.92
C SER A 139 -15.46 14.05 28.97
N ASN A 140 -14.17 14.20 29.23
CA ASN A 140 -13.59 15.19 30.16
C ASN A 140 -12.98 16.42 29.47
N GLY A 141 -13.20 16.62 28.16
CA GLY A 141 -12.66 17.78 27.42
C GLY A 141 -11.16 17.77 27.17
N SER A 142 -10.45 16.72 27.56
CA SER A 142 -9.03 16.56 27.28
C SER A 142 -8.80 16.08 25.84
N PRO A 143 -7.79 16.58 25.13
CA PRO A 143 -7.48 16.07 23.79
C PRO A 143 -7.19 14.56 23.86
N PRO A 144 -7.66 13.77 22.87
CA PRO A 144 -7.45 12.34 22.85
C PRO A 144 -5.96 12.02 22.82
N VAL A 145 -5.55 11.05 23.62
CA VAL A 145 -4.14 10.63 23.81
C VAL A 145 -3.48 10.15 22.51
N ASN A 146 -4.25 9.98 21.42
CA ASN A 146 -3.75 9.43 20.16
C ASN A 146 -4.18 10.24 18.91
N ASN A 147 -3.98 11.56 18.98
CA ASN A 147 -4.25 12.49 17.86
C ASN A 147 -3.26 12.33 16.68
N ARG A 148 -2.22 11.51 16.86
CA ARG A 148 -1.12 11.34 15.91
C ARG A 148 -1.61 10.82 14.55
N LEU A 149 -2.52 9.84 14.53
CA LEU A 149 -2.98 9.17 13.31
C LEU A 149 -3.85 10.04 12.40
N SER A 150 -4.40 11.15 12.91
CA SER A 150 -5.15 12.12 12.11
C SER A 150 -4.24 13.02 11.26
N HIS A 151 -2.94 13.07 11.59
CA HIS A 151 -1.98 13.84 10.81
C HIS A 151 -1.83 13.24 9.40
N PRO A 152 -1.80 14.05 8.33
CA PRO A 152 -1.70 13.56 6.94
C PRO A 152 -0.55 12.60 6.69
N PHE A 153 0.52 12.69 7.47
CA PHE A 153 1.65 11.77 7.39
C PHE A 153 1.24 10.28 7.43
N TYR A 154 0.16 9.94 8.15
CA TYR A 154 -0.26 8.55 8.37
C TYR A 154 -1.27 8.02 7.34
N TRP A 155 -2.05 8.88 6.69
CA TRP A 155 -3.11 8.44 5.78
C TRP A 155 -2.93 8.92 4.34
N ALA A 156 -2.29 10.08 4.14
CA ALA A 156 -2.15 10.66 2.81
C ALA A 156 -1.19 9.91 1.87
N PRO A 157 -0.17 9.15 2.34
CA PRO A 157 0.71 8.44 1.41
C PRO A 157 0.05 7.31 0.66
N PHE A 158 -1.03 6.74 1.17
CA PHE A 158 -1.66 5.58 0.54
C PHE A 158 -2.51 6.02 -0.65
N ILE A 159 -2.08 5.58 -1.83
CA ILE A 159 -2.73 5.89 -3.10
C ILE A 159 -3.19 4.62 -3.81
N LEU A 160 -4.30 4.73 -4.52
CA LEU A 160 -4.83 3.68 -5.39
C LEU A 160 -4.46 4.01 -6.83
N ILE A 161 -3.89 3.03 -7.53
CA ILE A 161 -3.46 3.11 -8.91
C ILE A 161 -4.25 2.06 -9.69
N GLY A 162 -4.89 2.46 -10.80
CA GLY A 162 -5.63 1.57 -11.66
C GLY A 162 -7.13 1.56 -11.45
N ASN A 163 -7.78 0.40 -11.65
CA ASN A 163 -9.23 0.27 -11.56
C ASN A 163 -9.72 0.30 -10.11
N GLY A 164 -10.27 1.43 -9.69
CA GLY A 164 -10.80 1.65 -8.36
C GLY A 164 -12.23 1.10 -8.11
N LEU A 165 -12.86 0.51 -9.11
CA LEU A 165 -14.22 -0.06 -9.02
C LEU A 165 -14.25 -1.37 -8.23
#